data_9e16765d3307a1b9f77c41768c7eb256
#
_entry.id   9e16765d3307a1b9f77c41768c7eb256
#
_cell.length_a   1.000
_cell.length_b   1.000
_cell.length_c   1.000
_cell.angle_alpha   90.00
_cell.angle_beta   90.00
_cell.angle_gamma   90.00
#
_symmetry.space_group_name_H-M   'P 1'
#
loop_
_entity.id
_entity.type
_entity.pdbx_description
1 polymer ?
#
loop_
_entity_poly.entity_id
_entity_poly.type
_entity_poly.pdbx_seq_one_letter_code
_entity_poly.pdbx_strand_id
1 'polypeptide(L)'
;MNRQIIFILMLLMSIVARSQSADALYDEGKKLYDQKKYALAFKKLLPAAQKGHKKAQYRVGRCYDKGHGVTEDNQKAFQWYLKGAQQGHAKSQYQVGKCYMKGKGCTKDAAKAKSWLVKAVKNPKGGDKVIENIKEDVADGDKDAIAIQKLIKD
;
A
#
# COMPACT_ATOMS: atom_id res chain seq x y z
N MET A 1 -13.25 41.72 -21.35
CA MET A 1 -12.36 40.83 -20.53
C MET A 1 -10.94 41.00 -21.05
N ASN A 2 -9.98 41.29 -20.15
CA ASN A 2 -8.62 41.70 -20.53
C ASN A 2 -7.86 40.49 -21.11
N ARG A 3 -7.21 40.63 -22.29
CA ARG A 3 -6.45 39.53 -22.96
C ARG A 3 -5.45 38.84 -22.01
N GLN A 4 -4.89 39.58 -21.06
CA GLN A 4 -3.98 39.01 -20.06
C GLN A 4 -4.69 38.06 -19.10
N ILE A 5 -5.94 38.32 -18.72
CA ILE A 5 -6.73 37.46 -17.83
C ILE A 5 -7.05 36.13 -18.54
N ILE A 6 -7.36 36.19 -19.84
CA ILE A 6 -7.60 34.99 -20.65
C ILE A 6 -6.33 34.15 -20.76
N PHE A 7 -5.16 34.77 -20.96
CA PHE A 7 -3.88 34.06 -21.00
C PHE A 7 -3.53 33.39 -19.66
N ILE A 8 -3.76 34.10 -18.54
CA ILE A 8 -3.54 33.55 -17.19
C ILE A 8 -4.50 32.39 -16.92
N LEU A 9 -5.78 32.52 -17.29
CA LEU A 9 -6.77 31.45 -17.16
C LEU A 9 -6.42 30.23 -18.04
N MET A 10 -5.96 30.44 -19.28
CA MET A 10 -5.50 29.36 -20.15
C MET A 10 -4.23 28.69 -19.60
N LEU A 11 -3.29 29.47 -19.01
CA LEU A 11 -2.09 28.92 -18.35
C LEU A 11 -2.47 28.10 -17.12
N LEU A 12 -3.40 28.59 -16.30
CA LEU A 12 -3.91 27.87 -15.12
C LEU A 12 -4.67 26.60 -15.53
N MET A 13 -5.49 26.64 -16.57
CA MET A 13 -6.17 25.46 -17.13
C MET A 13 -5.16 24.43 -17.69
N SER A 14 -4.06 24.88 -18.32
CA SER A 14 -3.03 23.98 -18.81
C SER A 14 -2.21 23.33 -17.70
N ILE A 15 -2.05 24.01 -16.56
CA ILE A 15 -1.39 23.46 -15.36
C ILE A 15 -2.31 22.42 -14.68
N VAL A 16 -3.60 22.70 -14.60
CA VAL A 16 -4.59 21.75 -14.05
C VAL A 16 -4.74 20.51 -14.96
N ALA A 17 -4.70 20.68 -16.28
CA ALA A 17 -4.76 19.58 -17.26
C ALA A 17 -3.50 18.67 -17.22
N ARG A 18 -2.37 19.12 -16.66
CA ARG A 18 -1.14 18.33 -16.47
C ARG A 18 -1.07 17.54 -15.16
N SER A 19 -2.03 17.71 -14.26
CA SER A 19 -2.12 16.90 -13.05
C SER A 19 -2.58 15.49 -13.40
N GLN A 20 -1.65 14.55 -13.52
CA GLN A 20 -1.99 13.13 -13.71
C GLN A 20 -2.93 12.65 -12.59
N SER A 21 -3.94 11.86 -12.96
CA SER A 21 -4.84 11.22 -11.99
C SER A 21 -4.06 10.27 -11.06
N ALA A 22 -4.61 10.00 -9.89
CA ALA A 22 -4.01 9.03 -8.96
C ALA A 22 -3.90 7.63 -9.59
N ASP A 23 -4.88 7.25 -10.42
CA ASP A 23 -4.89 5.97 -11.13
C ASP A 23 -3.79 5.90 -12.19
N ALA A 24 -3.63 6.94 -13.03
CA ALA A 24 -2.57 6.99 -14.04
C ALA A 24 -1.17 6.94 -13.42
N LEU A 25 -0.94 7.70 -12.33
CA LEU A 25 0.31 7.66 -11.58
C LEU A 25 0.56 6.28 -10.96
N TYR A 26 -0.48 5.63 -10.44
CA TYR A 26 -0.38 4.29 -9.89
C TYR A 26 -0.01 3.27 -10.97
N ASP A 27 -0.68 3.29 -12.12
CA ASP A 27 -0.45 2.32 -13.21
C ASP A 27 0.98 2.44 -13.76
N GLU A 28 1.46 3.68 -13.98
CA GLU A 28 2.83 3.93 -14.38
C GLU A 28 3.83 3.45 -13.31
N GLY A 29 3.60 3.82 -12.05
CA GLY A 29 4.43 3.42 -10.93
C GLY A 29 4.45 1.90 -10.72
N LYS A 30 3.30 1.24 -10.88
CA LYS A 30 3.19 -0.23 -10.83
C LYS A 30 4.04 -0.88 -11.91
N LYS A 31 3.93 -0.42 -13.17
CA LYS A 31 4.72 -0.94 -14.29
C LYS A 31 6.22 -0.81 -14.04
N LEU A 32 6.66 0.34 -13.55
CA LEU A 32 8.07 0.57 -13.20
C LEU A 32 8.52 -0.34 -12.05
N TYR A 33 7.68 -0.55 -11.05
CA TYR A 33 7.97 -1.45 -9.94
C TYR A 33 8.13 -2.90 -10.39
N ASP A 34 7.24 -3.38 -11.27
CA ASP A 34 7.29 -4.73 -11.82
C ASP A 34 8.55 -4.93 -12.72
N GLN A 35 9.05 -3.84 -13.33
CA GLN A 35 10.35 -3.79 -14.02
C GLN A 35 11.57 -3.63 -13.08
N LYS A 36 11.37 -3.65 -11.76
CA LYS A 36 12.42 -3.43 -10.75
C LYS A 36 13.09 -2.03 -10.80
N LYS A 37 12.50 -1.07 -11.51
CA LYS A 37 12.95 0.33 -11.57
C LYS A 37 12.43 1.10 -10.35
N TYR A 38 12.87 0.70 -9.16
CA TYR A 38 12.25 1.08 -7.89
C TYR A 38 12.29 2.58 -7.60
N ALA A 39 13.39 3.26 -7.90
CA ALA A 39 13.51 4.70 -7.68
C ALA A 39 12.50 5.51 -8.53
N LEU A 40 12.33 5.12 -9.80
CA LEU A 40 11.35 5.74 -10.68
C LEU A 40 9.92 5.35 -10.28
N ALA A 41 9.70 4.09 -9.89
CA ALA A 41 8.42 3.62 -9.39
C ALA A 41 7.98 4.41 -8.16
N PHE A 42 8.87 4.60 -7.18
CA PHE A 42 8.57 5.36 -5.97
C PHE A 42 8.16 6.80 -6.28
N LYS A 43 8.86 7.48 -7.21
CA LYS A 43 8.52 8.85 -7.66
C LYS A 43 7.10 8.96 -8.25
N LYS A 44 6.56 7.90 -8.84
CA LYS A 44 5.20 7.86 -9.38
C LYS A 44 4.17 7.38 -8.36
N LEU A 45 4.53 6.38 -7.54
CA LEU A 45 3.63 5.81 -6.54
C LEU A 45 3.35 6.76 -5.38
N LEU A 46 4.35 7.53 -4.93
CA LEU A 46 4.19 8.44 -3.79
C LEU A 46 3.09 9.50 -4.01
N PRO A 47 3.09 10.27 -5.11
CA PRO A 47 2.00 11.23 -5.35
C PRO A 47 0.63 10.56 -5.54
N ALA A 48 0.56 9.35 -6.14
CA ALA A 48 -0.69 8.59 -6.20
C ALA A 48 -1.20 8.22 -4.79
N ALA A 49 -0.30 7.76 -3.92
CA ALA A 49 -0.62 7.42 -2.54
C ALA A 49 -1.06 8.64 -1.72
N GLN A 50 -0.42 9.78 -1.92
CA GLN A 50 -0.78 11.07 -1.30
C GLN A 50 -2.17 11.55 -1.74
N LYS A 51 -2.56 11.28 -2.98
CA LYS A 51 -3.91 11.52 -3.51
C LYS A 51 -4.96 10.51 -3.01
N GLY A 52 -4.61 9.60 -2.11
CA GLY A 52 -5.53 8.65 -1.49
C GLY A 52 -5.71 7.32 -2.23
N HIS A 53 -4.95 7.05 -3.29
CA HIS A 53 -5.08 5.79 -4.02
C HIS A 53 -4.58 4.60 -3.18
N LYS A 54 -5.50 3.78 -2.68
CA LYS A 54 -5.22 2.72 -1.67
C LYS A 54 -4.22 1.65 -2.11
N LYS A 55 -4.19 1.28 -3.41
CA LYS A 55 -3.19 0.34 -3.93
C LYS A 55 -1.80 0.98 -4.02
N ALA A 56 -1.72 2.30 -4.30
CA ALA A 56 -0.46 3.03 -4.26
C ALA A 56 0.06 3.15 -2.83
N GLN A 57 -0.81 3.40 -1.85
CA GLN A 57 -0.44 3.40 -0.42
C GLN A 57 0.18 2.07 0.01
N TYR A 58 -0.39 0.94 -0.40
CA TYR A 58 0.22 -0.38 -0.19
C TYR A 58 1.61 -0.49 -0.83
N ARG A 59 1.76 -0.06 -2.10
CA ARG A 59 3.05 -0.11 -2.81
C ARG A 59 4.11 0.78 -2.18
N VAL A 60 3.74 2.00 -1.77
CA VAL A 60 4.64 2.91 -1.03
C VAL A 60 5.05 2.30 0.32
N GLY A 61 4.11 1.68 1.04
CA GLY A 61 4.42 0.91 2.24
C GLY A 61 5.47 -0.17 1.97
N ARG A 62 5.32 -0.92 0.89
CA ARG A 62 6.31 -1.93 0.46
C ARG A 62 7.67 -1.33 0.09
N CYS A 63 7.69 -0.15 -0.53
CA CYS A 63 8.94 0.54 -0.84
C CYS A 63 9.74 0.85 0.45
N TYR A 64 9.07 1.39 1.46
CA TYR A 64 9.70 1.62 2.76
C TYR A 64 10.05 0.33 3.52
N ASP A 65 9.22 -0.72 3.42
CA ASP A 65 9.45 -2.01 4.07
C ASP A 65 10.66 -2.78 3.52
N LYS A 66 10.99 -2.58 2.25
CA LYS A 66 12.05 -3.30 1.52
C LYS A 66 13.21 -2.42 1.06
N GLY A 67 13.18 -1.12 1.32
CA GLY A 67 14.16 -0.19 0.78
C GLY A 67 14.13 -0.07 -0.75
N HIS A 68 12.96 -0.26 -1.38
CA HIS A 68 12.82 -0.21 -2.84
C HIS A 68 12.67 1.23 -3.32
N GLY A 69 13.77 1.81 -3.78
CA GLY A 69 13.83 3.19 -4.31
C GLY A 69 13.77 4.28 -3.24
N VAL A 70 13.82 3.90 -1.98
CA VAL A 70 13.84 4.77 -0.81
C VAL A 70 14.54 4.02 0.33
N THR A 71 15.14 4.74 1.29
CA THR A 71 15.72 4.11 2.49
C THR A 71 14.64 3.36 3.27
N GLU A 72 14.97 2.14 3.72
CA GLU A 72 14.08 1.33 4.55
C GLU A 72 13.66 2.08 5.81
N ASP A 73 12.35 2.06 6.11
CA ASP A 73 11.77 2.72 7.27
C ASP A 73 10.47 1.99 7.66
N ASN A 74 10.57 1.18 8.70
CA ASN A 74 9.46 0.34 9.15
C ASN A 74 8.28 1.15 9.70
N GLN A 75 8.53 2.31 10.32
CA GLN A 75 7.46 3.18 10.84
C GLN A 75 6.67 3.81 9.69
N LYS A 76 7.37 4.32 8.67
CA LYS A 76 6.70 4.84 7.46
C LYS A 76 5.98 3.74 6.69
N ALA A 77 6.56 2.55 6.58
CA ALA A 77 5.90 1.41 5.97
C ALA A 77 4.57 1.10 6.67
N PHE A 78 4.59 0.98 8.00
CA PHE A 78 3.39 0.76 8.79
C PHE A 78 2.32 1.85 8.58
N GLN A 79 2.71 3.13 8.60
CA GLN A 79 1.78 4.25 8.38
C GLN A 79 1.10 4.19 7.01
N TRP A 80 1.86 3.87 5.95
CA TRP A 80 1.30 3.75 4.62
C TRP A 80 0.41 2.51 4.45
N TYR A 81 0.79 1.38 5.04
CA TYR A 81 -0.08 0.21 5.10
C TYR A 81 -1.38 0.50 5.84
N LEU A 82 -1.31 1.21 6.97
CA LEU A 82 -2.48 1.58 7.77
C LEU A 82 -3.46 2.46 6.97
N LYS A 83 -2.97 3.45 6.22
CA LYS A 83 -3.81 4.28 5.34
C LYS A 83 -4.55 3.42 4.30
N GLY A 84 -3.87 2.51 3.63
CA GLY A 84 -4.49 1.60 2.66
C GLY A 84 -5.47 0.62 3.31
N ALA A 85 -5.15 0.12 4.50
CA ALA A 85 -5.98 -0.81 5.26
C ALA A 85 -7.30 -0.18 5.72
N GLN A 86 -7.26 1.07 6.18
CA GLN A 86 -8.44 1.85 6.57
C GLN A 86 -9.40 2.07 5.39
N GLN A 87 -8.89 2.13 4.16
CA GLN A 87 -9.70 2.19 2.94
C GLN A 87 -10.17 0.81 2.44
N GLY A 88 -10.00 -0.25 3.22
CA GLY A 88 -10.45 -1.59 2.88
C GLY A 88 -9.56 -2.31 1.85
N HIS A 89 -8.29 -1.98 1.72
CA HIS A 89 -7.37 -2.73 0.87
C HIS A 89 -6.87 -3.99 1.59
N ALA A 90 -7.31 -5.19 1.15
CA ALA A 90 -7.06 -6.45 1.83
C ALA A 90 -5.58 -6.75 2.09
N LYS A 91 -4.71 -6.52 1.09
CA LYS A 91 -3.26 -6.72 1.26
C LYS A 91 -2.64 -5.76 2.28
N SER A 92 -3.15 -4.53 2.39
CA SER A 92 -2.72 -3.58 3.41
C SER A 92 -3.18 -4.02 4.80
N GLN A 93 -4.43 -4.49 4.93
CA GLN A 93 -4.96 -5.04 6.19
C GLN A 93 -4.11 -6.22 6.69
N TYR A 94 -3.71 -7.11 5.78
CA TYR A 94 -2.81 -8.22 6.08
C TYR A 94 -1.44 -7.74 6.57
N GLN A 95 -0.82 -6.76 5.89
CA GLN A 95 0.47 -6.21 6.33
C GLN A 95 0.38 -5.50 7.69
N VAL A 96 -0.69 -4.75 7.96
CA VAL A 96 -0.93 -4.14 9.26
C VAL A 96 -1.03 -5.20 10.36
N GLY A 97 -1.74 -6.30 10.11
CA GLY A 97 -1.81 -7.43 11.02
C GLY A 97 -0.43 -8.03 11.30
N LYS A 98 0.39 -8.25 10.27
CA LYS A 98 1.78 -8.73 10.41
C LYS A 98 2.65 -7.73 11.21
N CYS A 99 2.49 -6.44 10.98
CA CYS A 99 3.22 -5.41 11.72
C CYS A 99 2.91 -5.47 13.22
N TYR A 100 1.63 -5.54 13.60
CA TYR A 100 1.24 -5.69 15.00
C TYR A 100 1.69 -7.02 15.63
N MET A 101 1.69 -8.11 14.85
CA MET A 101 2.16 -9.41 15.33
C MET A 101 3.64 -9.39 15.69
N LYS A 102 4.46 -8.70 14.89
CA LYS A 102 5.92 -8.64 15.05
C LYS A 102 6.41 -7.41 15.82
N GLY A 103 5.61 -6.37 15.98
CA GLY A 103 6.07 -5.06 16.46
C GLY A 103 6.92 -4.34 15.39
N LYS A 104 6.67 -4.56 14.09
CA LYS A 104 7.43 -3.94 13.01
C LYS A 104 6.85 -2.58 12.65
N GLY A 105 7.56 -1.52 12.99
CA GLY A 105 7.13 -0.13 12.78
C GLY A 105 6.01 0.36 13.70
N CYS A 106 5.58 -0.47 14.64
CA CYS A 106 4.58 -0.17 15.67
C CYS A 106 4.82 -1.02 16.92
N THR A 107 4.14 -0.70 18.02
CA THR A 107 4.16 -1.55 19.22
C THR A 107 3.44 -2.87 18.94
N LYS A 108 4.06 -3.99 19.36
CA LYS A 108 3.47 -5.34 19.22
C LYS A 108 2.14 -5.41 19.97
N ASP A 109 1.11 -5.96 19.31
CA ASP A 109 -0.24 -6.07 19.86
C ASP A 109 -0.96 -7.27 19.23
N ALA A 110 -1.10 -8.35 19.94
CA ALA A 110 -1.68 -9.60 19.45
C ALA A 110 -3.19 -9.46 19.13
N ALA A 111 -3.92 -8.66 19.91
CA ALA A 111 -5.35 -8.45 19.69
C ALA A 111 -5.60 -7.65 18.40
N LYS A 112 -4.84 -6.57 18.19
CA LYS A 112 -4.89 -5.80 16.94
C LYS A 112 -4.41 -6.62 15.75
N ALA A 113 -3.36 -7.43 15.92
CA ALA A 113 -2.89 -8.33 14.88
C ALA A 113 -4.01 -9.27 14.42
N LYS A 114 -4.66 -9.98 15.35
CA LYS A 114 -5.78 -10.87 15.04
C LYS A 114 -6.92 -10.13 14.34
N SER A 115 -7.35 -8.99 14.89
CA SER A 115 -8.43 -8.18 14.30
C SER A 115 -8.15 -7.81 12.85
N TRP A 116 -6.95 -7.31 12.54
CA TRP A 116 -6.60 -6.91 11.18
C TRP A 116 -6.43 -8.11 10.23
N LEU A 117 -5.87 -9.23 10.70
CA LEU A 117 -5.73 -10.45 9.90
C LEU A 117 -7.07 -11.05 9.54
N VAL A 118 -8.00 -11.15 10.52
CA VAL A 118 -9.37 -11.61 10.26
C VAL A 118 -10.08 -10.67 9.28
N LYS A 119 -9.93 -9.35 9.43
CA LYS A 119 -10.49 -8.37 8.49
C LYS A 119 -9.93 -8.54 7.08
N ALA A 120 -8.64 -8.86 6.94
CA ALA A 120 -7.98 -9.08 5.65
C ALA A 120 -8.53 -10.32 4.94
N VAL A 121 -8.67 -11.46 5.63
CA VAL A 121 -9.15 -12.72 5.04
C VAL A 121 -10.65 -12.70 4.74
N LYS A 122 -11.44 -11.97 5.54
CA LYS A 122 -12.88 -11.77 5.30
C LYS A 122 -13.19 -10.64 4.32
N ASN A 123 -12.18 -9.98 3.76
CA ASN A 123 -12.39 -8.85 2.87
C ASN A 123 -13.03 -9.29 1.55
N PRO A 124 -14.23 -8.78 1.17
CA PRO A 124 -14.92 -9.20 -0.04
C PRO A 124 -14.21 -8.80 -1.34
N LYS A 125 -13.24 -7.87 -1.25
CA LYS A 125 -12.45 -7.39 -2.40
C LYS A 125 -10.98 -7.78 -2.28
N GLY A 126 -10.69 -9.09 -2.13
CA GLY A 126 -9.34 -9.61 -2.16
C GLY A 126 -8.93 -10.47 -0.96
N GLY A 127 -9.86 -10.83 -0.08
CA GLY A 127 -9.63 -11.77 1.02
C GLY A 127 -9.21 -13.14 0.52
N ASP A 128 -9.87 -13.66 -0.53
CA ASP A 128 -9.51 -14.95 -1.14
C ASP A 128 -8.04 -14.99 -1.55
N LYS A 129 -7.54 -13.90 -2.15
CA LYS A 129 -6.13 -13.79 -2.55
C LYS A 129 -5.18 -13.69 -1.37
N VAL A 130 -5.62 -13.14 -0.25
CA VAL A 130 -4.85 -13.15 1.00
C VAL A 130 -4.79 -14.56 1.58
N ILE A 131 -5.92 -15.29 1.57
CA ILE A 131 -6.00 -16.68 2.03
C ILE A 131 -5.10 -17.59 1.18
N GLU A 132 -5.14 -17.43 -0.15
CA GLU A 132 -4.30 -18.17 -1.09
C GLU A 132 -2.81 -17.98 -0.78
N ASN A 133 -2.36 -16.71 -0.66
CA ASN A 133 -0.97 -16.42 -0.30
C ASN A 133 -0.58 -17.03 1.06
N ILE A 134 -1.46 -16.97 2.09
CA ILE A 134 -1.18 -17.61 3.38
C ILE A 134 -1.01 -19.12 3.24
N LYS A 135 -1.84 -19.77 2.42
CA LYS A 135 -1.74 -21.22 2.17
C LYS A 135 -0.45 -21.59 1.47
N GLU A 136 -0.03 -20.82 0.47
CA GLU A 136 1.24 -21.00 -0.24
C GLU A 136 2.42 -20.85 0.72
N ASP A 137 2.46 -19.74 1.48
CA ASP A 137 3.53 -19.47 2.45
C ASP A 137 3.59 -20.58 3.55
N VAL A 138 2.44 -21.11 3.98
CA VAL A 138 2.37 -22.25 4.93
C VAL A 138 2.92 -23.53 4.31
N ALA A 139 2.61 -23.80 3.05
CA ALA A 139 3.12 -24.98 2.35
C ALA A 139 4.64 -24.93 2.18
N ASP A 140 5.19 -23.71 2.02
CA ASP A 140 6.63 -23.44 1.97
C ASP A 140 7.30 -23.44 3.35
N GLY A 141 6.55 -23.65 4.42
CA GLY A 141 7.05 -23.73 5.79
C GLY A 141 7.35 -22.39 6.46
N ASP A 142 6.76 -21.29 5.96
CA ASP A 142 6.91 -19.96 6.58
C ASP A 142 6.27 -19.94 7.97
N LYS A 143 7.11 -19.74 9.01
CA LYS A 143 6.69 -19.76 10.40
C LYS A 143 5.67 -18.67 10.76
N ASP A 144 5.77 -17.51 10.11
CA ASP A 144 4.81 -16.42 10.31
C ASP A 144 3.46 -16.77 9.72
N ALA A 145 3.43 -17.35 8.51
CA ALA A 145 2.21 -17.78 7.87
C ALA A 145 1.50 -18.89 8.68
N ILE A 146 2.26 -19.83 9.23
CA ILE A 146 1.74 -20.90 10.12
C ILE A 146 1.12 -20.26 11.37
N ALA A 147 1.81 -19.32 12.00
CA ALA A 147 1.30 -18.61 13.18
C ALA A 147 0.04 -17.78 12.86
N ILE A 148 0.01 -17.11 11.71
CA ILE A 148 -1.16 -16.36 11.24
C ILE A 148 -2.33 -17.31 10.97
N GLN A 149 -2.10 -18.43 10.29
CA GLN A 149 -3.16 -19.40 10.00
C GLN A 149 -3.81 -19.93 11.28
N LYS A 150 -3.00 -20.21 12.32
CA LYS A 150 -3.51 -20.58 13.64
C LYS A 150 -4.32 -19.46 14.27
N LEU A 151 -3.79 -18.23 14.28
CA LEU A 151 -4.41 -17.07 14.91
C LEU A 151 -5.78 -16.70 14.32
N ILE A 152 -6.00 -16.93 13.02
CA ILE A 152 -7.27 -16.59 12.35
C ILE A 152 -8.31 -17.71 12.42
N LYS A 153 -7.92 -18.94 12.80
CA LYS A 153 -8.84 -20.07 13.00
C LYS A 153 -9.48 -20.10 14.38
N ASP A 154 -8.71 -19.67 15.39
CA ASP A 154 -9.15 -19.53 16.78
C ASP A 154 -10.02 -18.27 16.96
#